data_ab1423b9239010651ad4fd5c2fcf0d4b
#
_entry.id   ab1423b9239010651ad4fd5c2fcf0d4b
#
_cell.length_a   1.000
_cell.length_b   1.000
_cell.length_c   1.000
_cell.angle_alpha   90.00
_cell.angle_beta   90.00
_cell.angle_gamma   90.00
#
_symmetry.space_group_name_H-M   'P 1'
#
loop_
_entity.id
_entity.type
_entity.pdbx_description
1 polymer ?
#
loop_
_entity_poly.entity_id
_entity_poly.type
_entity_poly.pdbx_seq_one_letter_code
_entity_poly.pdbx_strand_id
1 'polypeptide(L)'
;MMYSGIISAALMIVSLIIQGHSSFDSIRIAGVKPDILFVVIVYLSYSFGSFYGEVSGFIGGILHDAVSNSPLGLLAFPKMALGLLVGFFGRDIIKNNILTVTLLLFAASLVKGIVTLFMCYIFHQASVASVLSIILPESFYNALLAPPLFFIFDKLFARDLEKEA
;
A
#
# COMPACT_ATOMS: atom_id res chain seq x y z
N MET A 1 20.76 -1.24 -5.46
CA MET A 1 20.18 -0.33 -4.43
C MET A 1 19.82 1.06 -4.94
N MET A 2 20.67 1.80 -5.67
CA MET A 2 20.32 3.14 -6.17
C MET A 2 19.22 3.11 -7.25
N TYR A 3 19.22 2.09 -8.10
CA TYR A 3 18.24 1.92 -9.18
C TYR A 3 16.85 1.56 -8.63
N SER A 4 16.77 0.64 -7.69
CA SER A 4 15.52 0.28 -7.01
C SER A 4 14.89 1.46 -6.27
N GLY A 5 15.70 2.29 -5.61
CA GLY A 5 15.23 3.50 -4.94
C GLY A 5 14.55 4.50 -5.87
N ILE A 6 15.14 4.74 -7.06
CA ILE A 6 14.58 5.65 -8.06
C ILE A 6 13.25 5.11 -8.61
N ILE A 7 13.19 3.81 -8.94
CA ILE A 7 11.96 3.18 -9.44
C ILE A 7 10.87 3.23 -8.37
N SER A 8 11.20 2.93 -7.12
CA SER A 8 10.25 2.97 -6.01
C SER A 8 9.68 4.37 -5.79
N ALA A 9 10.53 5.39 -5.80
CA ALA A 9 10.08 6.78 -5.69
C ALA A 9 9.18 7.18 -6.86
N ALA A 10 9.55 6.81 -8.08
CA ALA A 10 8.73 7.07 -9.27
C ALA A 10 7.37 6.38 -9.19
N LEU A 11 7.32 5.10 -8.77
CA LEU A 11 6.07 4.35 -8.59
C LEU A 11 5.16 4.99 -7.53
N MET A 12 5.72 5.43 -6.40
CA MET A 12 4.95 6.10 -5.35
C MET A 12 4.36 7.42 -5.86
N ILE A 13 5.15 8.24 -6.56
CA ILE A 13 4.68 9.52 -7.12
C ILE A 13 3.59 9.27 -8.18
N VAL A 14 3.82 8.35 -9.11
CA VAL A 14 2.84 7.99 -10.15
C VAL A 14 1.54 7.48 -9.52
N SER A 15 1.62 6.65 -8.48
CA SER A 15 0.45 6.16 -7.76
C SER A 15 -0.36 7.30 -7.15
N LEU A 16 0.30 8.29 -6.54
CA LEU A 16 -0.36 9.47 -5.95
C LEU A 16 -1.02 10.35 -7.01
N ILE A 17 -0.34 10.57 -8.15
CA ILE A 17 -0.90 11.35 -9.26
C ILE A 17 -2.15 10.67 -9.81
N ILE A 18 -2.10 9.35 -10.04
CA ILE A 18 -3.25 8.57 -10.53
C ILE A 18 -4.41 8.66 -9.54
N GLN A 19 -4.16 8.46 -8.24
CA GLN A 19 -5.21 8.49 -7.21
C GLN A 19 -5.80 9.91 -7.00
N GLY A 20 -5.00 10.95 -7.20
CA GLY A 20 -5.43 12.34 -7.10
C GLY A 20 -6.22 12.86 -8.32
N HIS A 21 -6.17 12.16 -9.45
CA HIS A 21 -6.83 12.61 -10.66
C HIS A 21 -8.34 12.34 -10.63
N SER A 22 -9.15 13.31 -11.08
CA SER A 22 -10.62 13.22 -11.08
C SER A 22 -11.17 12.05 -11.90
N SER A 23 -10.48 11.65 -12.98
CA SER A 23 -10.87 10.46 -13.76
C SER A 23 -10.79 9.16 -12.97
N PHE A 24 -9.98 9.12 -11.90
CA PHE A 24 -9.90 7.98 -11.00
C PHE A 24 -11.15 7.84 -10.10
N ASP A 25 -11.96 8.89 -10.01
CA ASP A 25 -13.25 8.84 -9.32
C ASP A 25 -14.27 7.95 -10.04
N SER A 26 -14.10 7.76 -11.36
CA SER A 26 -14.98 6.90 -12.16
C SER A 26 -14.80 5.40 -11.87
N ILE A 27 -13.68 5.01 -11.23
CA ILE A 27 -13.38 3.61 -10.86
C ILE A 27 -13.80 3.30 -9.40
N ARG A 28 -14.61 4.14 -8.76
CA ARG A 28 -15.13 3.84 -7.42
C ARG A 28 -16.09 2.67 -7.45
N ILE A 29 -15.81 1.64 -6.65
CA ILE A 29 -16.73 0.53 -6.39
C ILE A 29 -17.31 0.75 -5.00
N ALA A 30 -18.64 0.78 -4.88
CA ALA A 30 -19.33 1.10 -3.63
C ALA A 30 -18.87 2.42 -2.97
N GLY A 31 -18.48 3.42 -3.79
CA GLY A 31 -18.00 4.70 -3.31
C GLY A 31 -16.53 4.72 -2.86
N VAL A 32 -15.82 3.59 -2.92
CA VAL A 32 -14.45 3.42 -2.44
C VAL A 32 -13.48 3.27 -3.61
N LYS A 33 -12.31 3.91 -3.49
CA LYS A 33 -11.18 3.79 -4.42
C LYS A 33 -10.16 2.78 -3.90
N PRO A 34 -9.42 2.09 -4.79
CA PRO A 34 -8.29 1.28 -4.38
C PRO A 34 -7.13 2.20 -3.94
N ASP A 35 -6.37 1.75 -2.94
CA ASP A 35 -5.15 2.42 -2.51
C ASP A 35 -3.92 1.84 -3.24
N ILE A 36 -3.70 2.32 -4.50
CA ILE A 36 -2.59 1.84 -5.35
C ILE A 36 -1.25 2.09 -4.66
N LEU A 37 -1.09 3.24 -3.98
CA LEU A 37 0.12 3.54 -3.23
C LEU A 37 0.40 2.47 -2.16
N PHE A 38 -0.65 2.02 -1.47
CA PHE A 38 -0.52 0.95 -0.48
C PHE A 38 -0.11 -0.38 -1.13
N VAL A 39 -0.67 -0.72 -2.29
CA VAL A 39 -0.25 -1.91 -3.06
C VAL A 39 1.23 -1.85 -3.41
N VAL A 40 1.74 -0.67 -3.85
CA VAL A 40 3.18 -0.46 -4.12
C VAL A 40 4.00 -0.67 -2.84
N ILE A 41 3.60 -0.08 -1.71
CA ILE A 41 4.32 -0.23 -0.44
C ILE A 41 4.37 -1.70 0.00
N VAL A 42 3.26 -2.41 -0.08
CA VAL A 42 3.21 -3.85 0.26
C VAL A 42 4.12 -4.66 -0.66
N TYR A 43 4.13 -4.37 -1.96
CA TYR A 43 5.04 -5.01 -2.90
C TYR A 43 6.52 -4.76 -2.54
N LEU A 44 6.89 -3.51 -2.25
CA LEU A 44 8.25 -3.14 -1.88
C LEU A 44 8.68 -3.82 -0.58
N SER A 45 7.79 -3.85 0.40
CA SER A 45 8.01 -4.54 1.69
C SER A 45 8.23 -6.03 1.50
N TYR A 46 7.35 -6.65 0.73
CA TYR A 46 7.39 -8.08 0.41
C TYR A 46 8.67 -8.47 -0.33
N SER A 47 9.14 -7.60 -1.25
CA SER A 47 10.27 -7.88 -2.14
C SER A 47 11.62 -7.53 -1.53
N PHE A 48 11.72 -6.45 -0.75
CA PHE A 48 12.98 -5.87 -0.26
C PHE A 48 13.08 -5.85 1.28
N GLY A 49 12.10 -6.44 1.97
CA GLY A 49 12.14 -6.62 3.42
C GLY A 49 11.58 -5.46 4.24
N SER A 50 11.59 -5.66 5.56
CA SER A 50 10.89 -4.81 6.53
C SER A 50 11.38 -3.37 6.59
N PHE A 51 12.68 -3.15 6.59
CA PHE A 51 13.24 -1.80 6.63
C PHE A 51 12.86 -0.97 5.40
N TYR A 52 12.93 -1.59 4.22
CA TYR A 52 12.56 -0.93 2.97
C TYR A 52 11.05 -0.62 2.94
N GLY A 53 10.24 -1.55 3.43
CA GLY A 53 8.80 -1.38 3.57
C GLY A 53 8.41 -0.29 4.56
N GLU A 54 9.06 -0.22 5.71
CA GLU A 54 8.86 0.81 6.72
C GLU A 54 9.15 2.20 6.16
N VAL A 55 10.34 2.38 5.57
CA VAL A 55 10.77 3.68 5.02
C VAL A 55 9.86 4.11 3.86
N SER A 56 9.55 3.21 2.92
CA SER A 56 8.65 3.52 1.80
C SER A 56 7.22 3.80 2.28
N GLY A 57 6.75 3.07 3.29
CA GLY A 57 5.46 3.29 3.92
C GLY A 57 5.36 4.65 4.61
N PHE A 58 6.41 5.05 5.32
CA PHE A 58 6.48 6.35 5.97
C PHE A 58 6.51 7.50 4.95
N ILE A 59 7.46 7.46 4.01
CA ILE A 59 7.60 8.52 3.00
C ILE A 59 6.34 8.61 2.11
N GLY A 60 5.89 7.48 1.56
CA GLY A 60 4.69 7.43 0.73
C GLY A 60 3.44 7.86 1.49
N GLY A 61 3.35 7.49 2.76
CA GLY A 61 2.24 7.88 3.63
C GLY A 61 2.21 9.38 3.94
N ILE A 62 3.36 9.99 4.25
CA ILE A 62 3.46 11.47 4.45
C ILE A 62 3.07 12.22 3.18
N LEU A 63 3.54 11.75 2.01
CA LEU A 63 3.13 12.34 0.73
C LEU A 63 1.62 12.20 0.50
N HIS A 64 1.04 11.06 0.88
CA HIS A 64 -0.41 10.85 0.78
C HIS A 64 -1.20 11.76 1.72
N ASP A 65 -0.74 11.92 2.98
CA ASP A 65 -1.34 12.86 3.92
C ASP A 65 -1.33 14.29 3.36
N ALA A 66 -0.19 14.73 2.80
CA ALA A 66 -0.05 16.04 2.21
C ALA A 66 -0.98 16.29 1.00
N VAL A 67 -1.13 15.30 0.12
CA VAL A 67 -2.01 15.39 -1.07
C VAL A 67 -3.49 15.33 -0.68
N SER A 68 -3.83 14.57 0.36
CA SER A 68 -5.21 14.38 0.83
C SER A 68 -5.69 15.46 1.79
N ASN A 69 -4.84 16.44 2.15
CA ASN A 69 -5.12 17.44 3.18
C ASN A 69 -5.53 16.82 4.53
N SER A 70 -5.02 15.62 4.82
CA SER A 70 -5.25 14.95 6.10
C SER A 70 -4.18 15.36 7.14
N PRO A 71 -4.45 15.19 8.44
CA PRO A 71 -3.43 15.38 9.46
C PRO A 71 -2.21 14.51 9.18
N LEU A 72 -1.01 15.10 9.27
CA LEU A 72 0.24 14.35 9.08
C LEU A 72 0.33 13.19 10.06
N GLY A 73 0.57 11.99 9.56
CA GLY A 73 0.63 10.75 10.34
C GLY A 73 -0.63 9.90 10.26
N LEU A 74 -1.76 10.44 9.86
CA LEU A 74 -3.02 9.72 9.80
C LEU A 74 -2.98 8.53 8.82
N LEU A 75 -2.46 8.74 7.62
CA LEU A 75 -2.28 7.70 6.61
C LEU A 75 -0.83 7.16 6.59
N ALA A 76 0.13 7.97 7.05
CA ALA A 76 1.54 7.58 7.08
C ALA A 76 1.79 6.46 8.10
N PHE A 77 1.26 6.57 9.31
CA PHE A 77 1.48 5.58 10.36
C PHE A 77 0.94 4.18 9.98
N PRO A 78 -0.30 4.02 9.49
CA PRO A 78 -0.78 2.71 9.05
C PRO A 78 0.07 2.11 7.93
N LYS A 79 0.49 2.92 6.94
CA LYS A 79 1.30 2.45 5.82
C LYS A 79 2.71 2.03 6.26
N MET A 80 3.33 2.80 7.15
CA MET A 80 4.63 2.49 7.75
C MET A 80 4.56 1.18 8.55
N ALA A 81 3.58 1.06 9.45
CA ALA A 81 3.43 -0.12 10.29
C ALA A 81 3.20 -1.39 9.47
N LEU A 82 2.34 -1.31 8.44
CA LEU A 82 2.10 -2.44 7.56
C LEU A 82 3.29 -2.74 6.64
N GLY A 83 4.03 -1.71 6.21
CA GLY A 83 5.28 -1.89 5.48
C GLY A 83 6.29 -2.70 6.30
N LEU A 84 6.47 -2.36 7.56
CA LEU A 84 7.30 -3.11 8.48
C LEU A 84 6.81 -4.56 8.65
N LEU A 85 5.53 -4.75 8.97
CA LEU A 85 4.94 -6.08 9.24
C LEU A 85 5.01 -7.00 8.03
N VAL A 86 4.59 -6.54 6.85
CA VAL A 86 4.63 -7.34 5.62
C VAL A 86 6.05 -7.74 5.27
N GLY A 87 7.01 -6.85 5.46
CA GLY A 87 8.41 -7.11 5.17
C GLY A 87 9.05 -8.19 6.05
N PHE A 88 8.54 -8.38 7.29
CA PHE A 88 8.97 -9.51 8.12
C PHE A 88 8.58 -10.87 7.56
N PHE A 89 7.46 -10.93 6.83
CA PHE A 89 6.97 -12.15 6.21
C PHE A 89 7.43 -12.31 4.75
N GLY A 90 8.15 -11.40 4.18
CA GLY A 90 8.71 -11.31 2.84
C GLY A 90 8.69 -12.53 1.91
N ARG A 91 9.39 -12.47 0.81
CA ARG A 91 9.46 -13.57 -0.19
C ARG A 91 10.05 -14.87 0.36
N ASP A 92 10.85 -14.79 1.41
CA ASP A 92 11.49 -15.96 2.01
C ASP A 92 10.49 -16.89 2.71
N ILE A 93 9.41 -16.29 3.25
CA ILE A 93 8.37 -17.04 3.98
C ILE A 93 7.14 -17.27 3.09
N ILE A 94 6.75 -16.27 2.33
CA ILE A 94 5.53 -16.26 1.52
C ILE A 94 5.89 -16.50 0.06
N LYS A 95 5.48 -17.64 -0.49
CA LYS A 95 5.71 -17.96 -1.91
C LYS A 95 4.96 -17.01 -2.82
N ASN A 96 5.61 -16.55 -3.90
CA ASN A 96 5.01 -15.69 -4.91
C ASN A 96 4.03 -16.48 -5.79
N ASN A 97 2.80 -16.64 -5.31
CA ASN A 97 1.70 -17.24 -6.03
C ASN A 97 0.52 -16.26 -6.07
N ILE A 98 -0.27 -16.27 -7.13
CA ILE A 98 -1.44 -15.39 -7.33
C ILE A 98 -2.35 -15.40 -6.09
N LEU A 99 -2.69 -16.58 -5.57
CA LEU A 99 -3.55 -16.71 -4.40
C LEU A 99 -2.92 -16.09 -3.16
N THR A 100 -1.63 -16.34 -2.94
CA THR A 100 -0.91 -15.86 -1.76
C THR A 100 -0.77 -14.34 -1.76
N VAL A 101 -0.44 -13.74 -2.92
CA VAL A 101 -0.35 -12.29 -3.09
C VAL A 101 -1.71 -11.63 -2.87
N THR A 102 -2.78 -12.21 -3.41
CA THR A 102 -4.16 -11.71 -3.21
C THR A 102 -4.56 -11.74 -1.73
N LEU A 103 -4.31 -12.85 -1.04
CA LEU A 103 -4.60 -13.00 0.39
C LEU A 103 -3.73 -12.06 1.25
N LEU A 104 -2.46 -11.89 0.89
CA LEU A 104 -1.56 -10.98 1.58
C LEU A 104 -2.09 -9.54 1.50
N LEU A 105 -2.44 -9.06 0.30
CA LEU A 105 -2.99 -7.71 0.13
C LEU A 105 -4.34 -7.55 0.82
N PHE A 106 -5.19 -8.57 0.79
CA PHE A 106 -6.46 -8.55 1.50
C PHE A 106 -6.25 -8.38 3.00
N ALA A 107 -5.43 -9.24 3.60
CA ALA A 107 -5.14 -9.21 5.03
C ALA A 107 -4.43 -7.90 5.43
N ALA A 108 -3.41 -7.48 4.67
CA ALA A 108 -2.70 -6.23 4.91
C ALA A 108 -3.64 -5.02 4.84
N SER A 109 -4.57 -4.97 3.86
CA SER A 109 -5.54 -3.89 3.73
C SER A 109 -6.54 -3.87 4.89
N LEU A 110 -7.00 -5.03 5.36
CA LEU A 110 -7.86 -5.11 6.55
C LEU A 110 -7.15 -4.55 7.79
N VAL A 111 -5.92 -5.00 8.04
CA VAL A 111 -5.14 -4.52 9.20
C VAL A 111 -4.84 -3.02 9.06
N LYS A 112 -4.46 -2.54 7.85
CA LYS A 112 -4.31 -1.11 7.57
C LYS A 112 -5.59 -0.35 7.94
N GLY A 113 -6.74 -0.84 7.50
CA GLY A 113 -8.03 -0.22 7.80
C GLY A 113 -8.30 -0.11 9.30
N ILE A 114 -8.01 -1.15 10.07
CA ILE A 114 -8.16 -1.15 11.54
C ILE A 114 -7.21 -0.12 12.18
N VAL A 115 -5.95 -0.08 11.75
CA VAL A 115 -4.98 0.92 12.25
C VAL A 115 -5.42 2.34 11.86
N THR A 116 -5.92 2.54 10.64
CA THR A 116 -6.46 3.83 10.20
C THR A 116 -7.67 4.25 11.04
N LEU A 117 -8.56 3.31 11.37
CA LEU A 117 -9.69 3.57 12.26
C LEU A 117 -9.23 4.08 13.63
N PHE A 118 -8.20 3.45 14.20
CA PHE A 118 -7.59 3.89 15.44
C PHE A 118 -6.97 5.30 15.34
N MET A 119 -6.27 5.58 14.23
CA MET A 119 -5.75 6.92 13.96
C MET A 119 -6.86 7.96 13.81
N CYS A 120 -7.93 7.65 13.07
CA CYS A 120 -9.09 8.53 12.94
C CYS A 120 -9.76 8.84 14.28
N TYR A 121 -9.81 7.88 15.19
CA TYR A 121 -10.29 8.07 16.54
C TYR A 121 -9.41 9.06 17.32
N ILE A 122 -8.09 8.89 17.27
CA ILE A 122 -7.13 9.79 17.95
C ILE A 122 -7.21 11.22 17.40
N PHE A 123 -7.27 11.37 16.08
CA PHE A 123 -7.31 12.67 15.42
C PHE A 123 -8.71 13.29 15.33
N HIS A 124 -9.74 12.63 15.83
CA HIS A 124 -11.15 13.08 15.78
C HIS A 124 -11.63 13.45 14.34
N GLN A 125 -11.15 12.71 13.32
CA GLN A 125 -11.36 13.09 11.91
C GLN A 125 -12.61 12.49 11.26
N ALA A 126 -13.05 11.32 11.67
CA ALA A 126 -14.17 10.63 11.04
C ALA A 126 -14.96 9.79 12.04
N SER A 127 -16.24 9.52 11.71
CA SER A 127 -17.02 8.58 12.51
C SER A 127 -16.55 7.14 12.26
N VAL A 128 -16.58 6.33 13.32
CA VAL A 128 -16.21 4.90 13.25
C VAL A 128 -17.00 4.17 12.18
N ALA A 129 -18.30 4.44 12.06
CA ALA A 129 -19.16 3.81 11.06
C ALA A 129 -18.75 4.13 9.62
N SER A 130 -18.32 5.37 9.34
CA SER A 130 -17.86 5.76 8.01
C SER A 130 -16.57 5.04 7.61
N VAL A 131 -15.63 4.88 8.55
CA VAL A 131 -14.36 4.18 8.27
C VAL A 131 -14.61 2.68 8.08
N LEU A 132 -15.45 2.06 8.91
CA LEU A 132 -15.79 0.64 8.78
C LEU A 132 -16.43 0.28 7.43
N SER A 133 -17.29 1.15 6.89
CA SER A 133 -17.90 0.93 5.59
C SER A 133 -16.91 0.97 4.41
N ILE A 134 -15.74 1.55 4.60
CA ILE A 134 -14.68 1.67 3.59
C ILE A 134 -13.71 0.48 3.64
N ILE A 135 -13.42 -0.06 4.82
CA ILE A 135 -12.36 -1.05 5.03
C ILE A 135 -12.56 -2.32 4.18
N LEU A 136 -13.74 -2.91 4.20
CA LEU A 136 -14.01 -4.14 3.46
C LEU A 136 -13.94 -3.95 1.93
N PRO A 137 -14.68 -2.98 1.32
CA PRO A 137 -14.60 -2.75 -0.11
C PRO A 137 -13.19 -2.41 -0.58
N GLU A 138 -12.45 -1.58 0.16
CA GLU A 138 -11.06 -1.24 -0.15
C GLU A 138 -10.16 -2.47 -0.13
N SER A 139 -10.32 -3.35 0.88
CA SER A 139 -9.51 -4.56 1.01
C SER A 139 -9.73 -5.53 -0.14
N PHE A 140 -10.97 -5.72 -0.57
CA PHE A 140 -11.29 -6.52 -1.76
C PHE A 140 -10.72 -5.89 -3.03
N TYR A 141 -10.82 -4.57 -3.17
CA TYR A 141 -10.33 -3.88 -4.36
C TYR A 141 -8.81 -3.97 -4.48
N ASN A 142 -8.09 -3.71 -3.38
CA ASN A 142 -6.64 -3.85 -3.34
C ASN A 142 -6.19 -5.29 -3.63
N ALA A 143 -6.89 -6.28 -3.06
CA ALA A 143 -6.62 -7.69 -3.31
C ALA A 143 -6.81 -8.09 -4.78
N LEU A 144 -7.85 -7.57 -5.44
CA LEU A 144 -8.11 -7.82 -6.86
C LEU A 144 -7.02 -7.22 -7.76
N LEU A 145 -6.51 -6.03 -7.40
CA LEU A 145 -5.45 -5.35 -8.14
C LEU A 145 -4.04 -5.91 -7.86
N ALA A 146 -3.87 -6.66 -6.79
CA ALA A 146 -2.58 -7.18 -6.38
C ALA A 146 -1.88 -8.05 -7.45
N PRO A 147 -2.49 -9.10 -8.02
CA PRO A 147 -1.79 -9.98 -8.96
C PRO A 147 -1.27 -9.27 -10.22
N PRO A 148 -2.07 -8.47 -10.94
CA PRO A 148 -1.58 -7.79 -12.14
C PRO A 148 -0.51 -6.74 -11.80
N LEU A 149 -0.62 -6.01 -10.69
CA LEU A 149 0.37 -5.03 -10.30
C LEU A 149 1.69 -5.69 -9.86
N PHE A 150 1.63 -6.76 -9.08
CA PHE A 150 2.83 -7.51 -8.69
C PHE A 150 3.56 -8.06 -9.92
N PHE A 151 2.85 -8.59 -10.90
CA PHE A 151 3.45 -9.06 -12.15
C PHE A 151 4.17 -7.94 -12.93
N ILE A 152 3.58 -6.73 -12.96
CA ILE A 152 4.21 -5.56 -13.60
C ILE A 152 5.45 -5.15 -12.80
N PHE A 153 5.35 -5.08 -11.48
CA PHE A 153 6.44 -4.66 -10.61
C PHE A 153 7.59 -5.67 -10.63
N ASP A 154 7.32 -6.98 -10.65
CA ASP A 154 8.36 -8.01 -10.81
C ASP A 154 9.19 -7.80 -12.08
N LYS A 155 8.57 -7.39 -13.18
CA LYS A 155 9.29 -7.05 -14.42
C LYS A 155 10.13 -5.77 -14.28
N LEU A 156 9.62 -4.76 -13.58
CA LEU A 156 10.34 -3.50 -13.36
C LEU A 156 11.57 -3.68 -12.46
N PHE A 157 11.46 -4.55 -11.46
CA PHE A 157 12.52 -4.82 -10.49
C PHE A 157 13.34 -6.09 -10.78
N ALA A 158 13.14 -6.73 -11.95
CA ALA A 158 13.80 -8.01 -12.29
C ALA A 158 15.33 -8.00 -12.06
N ARG A 159 16.00 -6.91 -12.43
CA ARG A 159 17.46 -6.75 -12.25
C ARG A 159 17.91 -6.73 -10.79
N ASP A 160 17.08 -6.20 -9.90
CA ASP A 160 17.45 -6.06 -8.49
C ASP A 160 17.07 -7.35 -7.74
N LEU A 161 15.98 -8.01 -8.13
CA LEU A 161 15.56 -9.30 -7.57
C LEU A 161 16.52 -10.45 -7.90
N GLU A 162 17.13 -10.44 -9.10
CA GLU A 162 18.16 -11.42 -9.49
C GLU A 162 19.46 -11.30 -8.68
N LYS A 163 19.72 -10.18 -8.04
CA LYS A 163 20.90 -9.96 -7.21
C LYS A 163 20.73 -10.39 -5.76
N GLU A 164 19.50 -10.53 -5.31
CA GLU A 164 19.15 -10.92 -3.93
C GLU A 164 18.77 -12.40 -3.82
N ALA A 165 18.59 -13.11 -4.97
CA ALA A 165 18.35 -14.55 -5.05
C ALA A 165 19.66 -15.35 -5.10
#